data_8394b0f3a720780977ca2e188d4e479e
#
_entry.id   8394b0f3a720780977ca2e188d4e479e
#
_cell.length_a   1.000
_cell.length_b   1.000
_cell.length_c   1.000
_cell.angle_alpha   90.00
_cell.angle_beta   90.00
_cell.angle_gamma   90.00
#
_symmetry.space_group_name_H-M   'P 1'
#
loop_
_entity.id
_entity.type
_entity.pdbx_description
1 polymer ?
#
loop_
_entity_poly.entity_id
_entity_poly.type
_entity_poly.pdbx_seq_one_letter_code
_entity_poly.pdbx_strand_id
1 'polypeptide(L)'
;MKLHQEFVIAQPLDEVWRFFHDVPDVAACLPGAEYLGAKEDGRHAGKVSAKVGPFQASFEGEANVRYDEAAKSVALEGKGVDRKGASRGKMTMACTLQQAGAGTSIIVDSDVQLSGSIAQFGRTGLITEIANALVADFVANAEAAIGARAAPAAVGEVERAVNGAPAARPIGGLALLLTAFRGLFKSLFRRTA
;
A
#
# COMPACT_ATOMS: atom_id res chain seq x y z
N MET A 1 3.65 12.27 19.51
CA MET A 1 2.19 12.16 19.69
C MET A 1 1.80 10.70 19.53
N LYS A 2 0.83 10.25 20.35
CA LYS A 2 0.38 8.86 20.30
C LYS A 2 -0.84 8.76 19.40
N LEU A 3 -0.88 7.72 18.55
CA LEU A 3 -1.99 7.37 17.71
C LEU A 3 -2.37 5.92 18.05
N HIS A 4 -3.65 5.67 18.19
CA HIS A 4 -4.22 4.34 18.37
C HIS A 4 -5.22 4.10 17.26
N GLN A 5 -5.11 2.97 16.58
CA GLN A 5 -6.00 2.59 15.49
C GLN A 5 -6.34 1.12 15.60
N GLU A 6 -7.58 0.79 15.31
CA GLU A 6 -8.06 -0.58 15.24
C GLU A 6 -8.88 -0.75 13.95
N PHE A 7 -8.62 -1.83 13.23
CA PHE A 7 -9.32 -2.15 12.00
C PHE A 7 -9.32 -3.65 11.73
N VAL A 8 -10.18 -4.09 10.83
CA VAL A 8 -10.30 -5.49 10.44
C VAL A 8 -9.96 -5.63 8.97
N ILE A 9 -9.16 -6.65 8.64
CA ILE A 9 -8.97 -7.14 7.28
C ILE A 9 -9.83 -8.41 7.14
N ALA A 10 -10.68 -8.46 6.11
CA ALA A 10 -11.60 -9.59 5.86
C ALA A 10 -10.87 -10.79 5.22
N GLN A 11 -9.74 -11.18 5.83
CA GLN A 11 -8.89 -12.29 5.42
C GLN A 11 -8.41 -13.07 6.65
N PRO A 12 -8.18 -14.40 6.54
CA PRO A 12 -7.70 -15.24 7.64
C PRO A 12 -6.38 -14.74 8.22
N LEU A 13 -6.17 -14.93 9.53
CA LEU A 13 -4.98 -14.48 10.26
C LEU A 13 -3.66 -14.93 9.61
N ASP A 14 -3.58 -16.19 9.18
CA ASP A 14 -2.34 -16.72 8.60
C ASP A 14 -2.00 -16.06 7.24
N GLU A 15 -3.03 -15.70 6.46
CA GLU A 15 -2.83 -14.99 5.19
C GLU A 15 -2.39 -13.54 5.43
N VAL A 16 -3.04 -12.86 6.39
CA VAL A 16 -2.67 -11.51 6.78
C VAL A 16 -1.27 -11.48 7.40
N TRP A 17 -0.94 -12.45 8.25
CA TRP A 17 0.37 -12.56 8.87
C TRP A 17 1.47 -12.76 7.81
N ARG A 18 1.25 -13.66 6.86
CA ARG A 18 2.17 -13.88 5.73
C ARG A 18 2.36 -12.63 4.89
N PHE A 19 1.28 -11.88 4.64
CA PHE A 19 1.33 -10.61 3.93
C PHE A 19 2.17 -9.57 4.67
N PHE A 20 2.07 -9.47 5.99
CA PHE A 20 2.85 -8.52 6.79
C PHE A 20 4.37 -8.80 6.77
N HIS A 21 4.80 -10.02 6.45
CA HIS A 21 6.21 -10.35 6.25
C HIS A 21 6.79 -9.84 4.92
N ASP A 22 5.95 -9.46 3.98
CA ASP A 22 6.36 -8.91 2.69
C ASP A 22 6.35 -7.37 2.74
N VAL A 23 7.45 -6.79 3.25
CA VAL A 23 7.56 -5.33 3.42
C VAL A 23 7.31 -4.54 2.13
N PRO A 24 7.83 -4.96 0.95
CA PRO A 24 7.49 -4.34 -0.32
C PRO A 24 5.99 -4.27 -0.61
N ASP A 25 5.27 -5.37 -0.40
CA ASP A 25 3.84 -5.45 -0.68
C ASP A 25 3.01 -4.66 0.33
N VAL A 26 3.39 -4.69 1.62
CA VAL A 26 2.79 -3.83 2.64
C VAL A 26 2.97 -2.36 2.28
N ALA A 27 4.17 -1.96 1.85
CA ALA A 27 4.43 -0.59 1.43
C ALA A 27 3.63 -0.20 0.18
N ALA A 28 3.45 -1.11 -0.78
CA ALA A 28 2.65 -0.88 -1.98
C ALA A 28 1.15 -0.65 -1.67
N CYS A 29 0.66 -1.18 -0.55
CA CYS A 29 -0.72 -0.98 -0.10
C CYS A 29 -0.94 0.36 0.62
N LEU A 30 0.12 1.05 1.05
CA LEU A 30 0.06 2.35 1.72
C LEU A 30 0.04 3.49 0.70
N PRO A 31 -1.02 4.31 0.62
CA PRO A 31 -1.09 5.43 -0.31
C PRO A 31 0.06 6.41 -0.13
N GLY A 32 0.74 6.73 -1.21
CA GLY A 32 1.88 7.65 -1.21
C GLY A 32 3.18 7.09 -0.65
N ALA A 33 3.22 5.80 -0.28
CA ALA A 33 4.45 5.12 0.07
C ALA A 33 5.14 4.57 -1.18
N GLU A 34 6.47 4.58 -1.15
CA GLU A 34 7.36 4.04 -2.17
C GLU A 34 8.47 3.25 -1.48
N TYR A 35 8.56 1.96 -1.76
CA TYR A 35 9.63 1.12 -1.25
C TYR A 35 10.89 1.29 -2.10
N LEU A 36 12.02 1.64 -1.47
CA LEU A 36 13.28 1.92 -2.15
C LEU A 36 14.31 0.79 -2.01
N GLY A 37 13.99 -0.25 -1.24
CA GLY A 37 14.84 -1.43 -1.11
C GLY A 37 15.26 -1.74 0.33
N ALA A 38 15.78 -2.97 0.51
CA ALA A 38 16.43 -3.37 1.75
C ALA A 38 17.90 -2.91 1.74
N LYS A 39 18.39 -2.52 2.91
CA LYS A 39 19.79 -2.17 3.14
C LYS A 39 20.57 -3.39 3.65
N GLU A 40 21.90 -3.34 3.57
CA GLU A 40 22.79 -4.40 4.05
C GLU A 40 22.64 -4.72 5.54
N ASP A 41 22.22 -3.74 6.34
CA ASP A 41 21.97 -3.88 7.78
C ASP A 41 20.54 -4.36 8.14
N GLY A 42 19.77 -4.81 7.14
CA GLY A 42 18.42 -5.33 7.32
C GLY A 42 17.34 -4.24 7.47
N ARG A 43 17.69 -2.95 7.43
CA ARG A 43 16.70 -1.87 7.39
C ARG A 43 16.10 -1.74 6.00
N HIS A 44 14.89 -1.21 5.94
CA HIS A 44 14.18 -0.93 4.71
C HIS A 44 14.19 0.57 4.43
N ALA A 45 14.62 0.95 3.22
CA ALA A 45 14.54 2.32 2.75
C ALA A 45 13.19 2.56 2.08
N GLY A 46 12.64 3.75 2.28
CA GLY A 46 11.34 4.12 1.71
C GLY A 46 11.12 5.63 1.70
N LYS A 47 10.05 6.00 1.01
CA LYS A 47 9.56 7.37 0.94
C LYS A 47 8.06 7.35 1.18
N VAL A 48 7.56 8.33 1.93
CA VAL A 48 6.12 8.50 2.18
C VAL A 48 5.74 9.94 1.83
N SER A 49 4.73 10.09 1.00
CA SER A 49 4.21 11.39 0.58
C SER A 49 2.74 11.49 0.93
N ALA A 50 2.34 12.58 1.57
CA ALA A 50 0.95 12.89 1.90
C ALA A 50 0.58 14.29 1.42
N LYS A 51 -0.63 14.42 0.86
CA LYS A 51 -1.20 15.71 0.47
C LYS A 51 -2.60 15.82 1.06
N VAL A 52 -2.80 16.80 1.94
CA VAL A 52 -4.09 17.07 2.57
C VAL A 52 -4.39 18.57 2.44
N GLY A 53 -5.34 18.90 1.58
CA GLY A 53 -5.63 20.29 1.25
C GLY A 53 -4.41 21.03 0.70
N PRO A 54 -4.06 22.19 1.26
CA PRO A 54 -2.87 22.96 0.87
C PRO A 54 -1.56 22.36 1.41
N PHE A 55 -1.66 21.39 2.33
CA PHE A 55 -0.50 20.76 2.96
C PHE A 55 0.02 19.60 2.12
N GLN A 56 1.31 19.62 1.87
CA GLN A 56 2.04 18.53 1.21
C GLN A 56 3.34 18.25 1.96
N ALA A 57 3.56 17.01 2.32
CA ALA A 57 4.81 16.53 2.90
C ALA A 57 5.32 15.31 2.15
N SER A 58 6.63 15.18 2.07
CA SER A 58 7.29 14.01 1.49
C SER A 58 8.54 13.72 2.29
N PHE A 59 8.54 12.60 2.98
CA PHE A 59 9.63 12.13 3.81
C PHE A 59 10.33 10.96 3.14
N GLU A 60 11.63 11.00 3.09
CA GLU A 60 12.48 9.89 2.71
C GLU A 60 13.26 9.43 3.92
N GLY A 61 13.37 8.12 4.11
CA GLY A 61 13.98 7.58 5.31
C GLY A 61 14.14 6.08 5.32
N GLU A 62 14.25 5.55 6.50
CA GLU A 62 14.47 4.14 6.75
C GLU A 62 13.65 3.65 7.94
N ALA A 63 13.31 2.36 7.91
CA ALA A 63 12.61 1.68 8.97
C ALA A 63 13.29 0.35 9.30
N ASN A 64 13.29 -0.01 10.57
CA ASN A 64 13.61 -1.34 11.08
C ASN A 64 12.31 -2.04 11.45
N VAL A 65 12.10 -3.25 10.96
CA VAL A 65 10.90 -4.06 11.22
C VAL A 65 11.32 -5.32 11.96
N ARG A 66 10.63 -5.63 13.05
CA ARG A 66 10.82 -6.84 13.86
C ARG A 66 9.50 -7.57 14.03
N TYR A 67 9.55 -8.88 13.97
CA TYR A 67 8.38 -9.76 14.08
C TYR A 67 8.48 -10.62 15.32
N ASP A 68 7.37 -10.80 16.01
CA ASP A 68 7.18 -11.80 17.06
C ASP A 68 6.14 -12.81 16.60
N GLU A 69 6.61 -14.00 16.25
CA GLU A 69 5.77 -15.07 15.72
C GLU A 69 4.77 -15.60 16.74
N ALA A 70 5.17 -15.65 18.00
CA ALA A 70 4.32 -16.18 19.07
C ALA A 70 3.18 -15.20 19.43
N ALA A 71 3.50 -13.91 19.48
CA ALA A 71 2.53 -12.86 19.78
C ALA A 71 1.77 -12.37 18.55
N LYS A 72 2.13 -12.81 17.34
CA LYS A 72 1.62 -12.27 16.07
C LYS A 72 1.68 -10.74 16.08
N SER A 73 2.84 -10.20 16.43
CA SER A 73 3.06 -8.77 16.50
C SER A 73 4.24 -8.30 15.67
N VAL A 74 4.12 -7.08 15.17
CA VAL A 74 5.15 -6.40 14.37
C VAL A 74 5.51 -5.11 15.07
N ALA A 75 6.82 -4.91 15.31
CA ALA A 75 7.36 -3.65 15.79
C ALA A 75 8.12 -2.94 14.68
N LEU A 76 7.86 -1.65 14.49
CA LEU A 76 8.54 -0.83 13.50
C LEU A 76 9.13 0.41 14.17
N GLU A 77 10.37 0.70 13.83
CA GLU A 77 11.06 1.95 14.18
C GLU A 77 11.50 2.66 12.90
N GLY A 78 10.93 3.81 12.62
CA GLY A 78 11.20 4.59 11.42
C GLY A 78 11.73 5.98 11.70
N LYS A 79 12.56 6.49 10.80
CA LYS A 79 12.99 7.89 10.78
C LYS A 79 13.09 8.39 9.35
N GLY A 80 12.77 9.66 9.15
CA GLY A 80 12.83 10.27 7.83
C GLY A 80 13.02 11.77 7.90
N VAL A 81 13.45 12.31 6.78
CA VAL A 81 13.63 13.75 6.57
C VAL A 81 12.79 14.20 5.38
N ASP A 82 12.21 15.37 5.48
CA ASP A 82 11.55 16.01 4.35
C ASP A 82 12.58 16.35 3.28
N ARG A 83 12.23 16.16 2.01
CA ARG A 83 13.12 16.40 0.84
C ARG A 83 13.71 17.83 0.83
N LYS A 84 13.01 18.80 1.42
CA LYS A 84 13.50 20.16 1.58
C LYS A 84 14.39 20.35 2.80
N GLY A 85 14.57 19.29 3.64
CA GLY A 85 15.39 19.31 4.84
C GLY A 85 14.83 20.13 6.01
N ALA A 86 13.64 20.72 5.83
CA ALA A 86 13.03 21.62 6.82
C ALA A 86 12.32 20.86 7.96
N SER A 87 12.05 19.58 7.81
CA SER A 87 11.30 18.76 8.77
C SER A 87 11.91 17.38 8.93
N ARG A 88 11.75 16.82 10.14
CA ARG A 88 12.16 15.45 10.46
C ARG A 88 11.04 14.75 11.19
N GLY A 89 10.91 13.44 10.95
CA GLY A 89 9.99 12.56 11.65
C GLY A 89 10.71 11.35 12.22
N LYS A 90 10.27 10.91 13.40
CA LYS A 90 10.56 9.59 13.96
C LYS A 90 9.24 8.96 14.32
N MET A 91 9.14 7.64 14.15
CA MET A 91 7.97 6.87 14.53
C MET A 91 8.40 5.54 15.13
N THR A 92 7.74 5.17 16.21
CA THR A 92 7.71 3.80 16.70
C THR A 92 6.28 3.29 16.55
N MET A 93 6.09 2.06 16.12
CA MET A 93 4.80 1.43 15.93
C MET A 93 4.84 0.01 16.46
N ALA A 94 3.81 -0.36 17.19
CA ALA A 94 3.51 -1.74 17.54
C ALA A 94 2.17 -2.12 16.89
N CYS A 95 2.18 -3.23 16.19
CA CYS A 95 1.01 -3.76 15.50
C CYS A 95 0.76 -5.18 16.00
N THR A 96 -0.44 -5.48 16.48
CA THR A 96 -0.83 -6.81 16.96
C THR A 96 -1.99 -7.34 16.12
N LEU A 97 -1.85 -8.58 15.65
CA LEU A 97 -2.85 -9.25 14.82
C LEU A 97 -3.55 -10.33 15.63
N GLN A 98 -4.88 -10.37 15.56
CA GLN A 98 -5.71 -11.34 16.28
C GLN A 98 -6.83 -11.86 15.39
N GLN A 99 -7.18 -13.13 15.55
CA GLN A 99 -8.34 -13.71 14.86
C GLN A 99 -9.62 -13.00 15.28
N ALA A 100 -10.42 -12.56 14.32
CA ALA A 100 -11.72 -11.92 14.53
C ALA A 100 -12.79 -12.53 13.61
N GLY A 101 -13.44 -13.58 14.09
CA GLY A 101 -14.36 -14.36 13.25
C GLY A 101 -13.64 -14.97 12.05
N ALA A 102 -14.09 -14.67 10.83
CA ALA A 102 -13.45 -15.10 9.59
C ALA A 102 -12.33 -14.16 9.13
N GLY A 103 -12.19 -12.99 9.76
CA GLY A 103 -11.17 -11.98 9.45
C GLY A 103 -10.10 -11.85 10.52
N THR A 104 -9.28 -10.82 10.38
CA THR A 104 -8.19 -10.49 11.29
C THR A 104 -8.36 -9.08 11.82
N SER A 105 -8.46 -8.91 13.13
CA SER A 105 -8.38 -7.61 13.81
C SER A 105 -6.93 -7.22 13.97
N ILE A 106 -6.65 -5.97 13.68
CA ILE A 106 -5.32 -5.38 13.75
C ILE A 106 -5.39 -4.15 14.65
N ILE A 107 -4.57 -4.14 15.70
CA ILE A 107 -4.43 -3.04 16.63
C ILE A 107 -3.07 -2.42 16.41
N VAL A 108 -3.04 -1.11 16.16
CA VAL A 108 -1.82 -0.35 15.87
C VAL A 108 -1.67 0.78 16.89
N ASP A 109 -0.60 0.73 17.68
CA ASP A 109 -0.17 1.80 18.56
C ASP A 109 1.09 2.44 18.00
N SER A 110 1.05 3.75 17.77
CA SER A 110 2.17 4.50 17.22
C SER A 110 2.52 5.70 18.08
N ASP A 111 3.83 5.99 18.22
CA ASP A 111 4.32 7.26 18.75
C ASP A 111 5.08 8.00 17.63
N VAL A 112 4.55 9.16 17.25
CA VAL A 112 5.09 9.99 16.17
C VAL A 112 5.69 11.25 16.77
N GLN A 113 6.96 11.51 16.45
CA GLN A 113 7.70 12.70 16.83
C GLN A 113 8.06 13.50 15.58
N LEU A 114 7.57 14.73 15.51
CA LEU A 114 7.79 15.63 14.38
C LEU A 114 8.57 16.84 14.84
N SER A 115 9.52 17.29 14.03
CA SER A 115 10.31 18.49 14.25
C SER A 115 10.46 19.32 12.99
N GLY A 116 10.81 20.61 13.14
CA GLY A 116 10.84 21.55 12.02
C GLY A 116 9.45 22.10 11.69
N SER A 117 9.26 22.54 10.45
CA SER A 117 8.03 23.21 10.02
C SER A 117 6.76 22.35 10.13
N ILE A 118 6.89 21.03 10.07
CA ILE A 118 5.74 20.11 10.19
C ILE A 118 5.23 19.95 11.63
N ALA A 119 6.04 20.29 12.65
CA ALA A 119 5.69 20.06 14.05
C ALA A 119 4.41 20.82 14.49
N GLN A 120 4.12 21.96 13.85
CA GLN A 120 2.91 22.73 14.11
C GLN A 120 1.61 21.95 13.83
N PHE A 121 1.63 21.02 12.88
CA PHE A 121 0.46 20.22 12.49
C PHE A 121 0.17 19.06 13.45
N GLY A 122 1.13 18.66 14.27
CA GLY A 122 0.93 17.62 15.28
C GLY A 122 -0.07 18.01 16.39
N ARG A 123 -0.37 19.30 16.54
CA ARG A 123 -1.30 19.84 17.54
C ARG A 123 -2.73 20.03 17.04
N THR A 124 -2.97 19.93 15.75
CA THR A 124 -4.25 20.30 15.12
C THR A 124 -5.19 19.13 14.90
N GLY A 125 -4.83 17.90 15.30
CA GLY A 125 -5.58 16.69 14.95
C GLY A 125 -5.43 16.23 13.49
N LEU A 126 -4.85 17.08 12.64
CA LEU A 126 -4.67 16.79 11.21
C LEU A 126 -3.90 15.47 10.97
N ILE A 127 -2.88 15.19 11.79
CA ILE A 127 -2.10 13.95 11.66
C ILE A 127 -2.97 12.72 11.95
N THR A 128 -3.89 12.81 12.92
CA THR A 128 -4.85 11.73 13.21
C THR A 128 -5.81 11.51 12.04
N GLU A 129 -6.32 12.57 11.42
CA GLU A 129 -7.19 12.46 10.25
C GLU A 129 -6.46 11.84 9.05
N ILE A 130 -5.20 12.24 8.81
CA ILE A 130 -4.35 11.64 7.77
C ILE A 130 -4.15 10.15 8.07
N ALA A 131 -3.83 9.78 9.31
CA ALA A 131 -3.62 8.40 9.69
C ALA A 131 -4.87 7.54 9.48
N ASN A 132 -6.06 8.05 9.86
CA ASN A 132 -7.33 7.35 9.64
C ASN A 132 -7.63 7.14 8.15
N ALA A 133 -7.39 8.15 7.32
CA ALA A 133 -7.56 8.02 5.87
C ALA A 133 -6.59 6.99 5.27
N LEU A 134 -5.32 7.02 5.67
CA LEU A 134 -4.31 6.05 5.22
C LEU A 134 -4.68 4.61 5.61
N VAL A 135 -5.23 4.40 6.82
CA VAL A 135 -5.68 3.06 7.25
C VAL A 135 -6.84 2.56 6.40
N ALA A 136 -7.82 3.40 6.10
CA ALA A 136 -8.97 3.00 5.29
C ALA A 136 -8.53 2.53 3.89
N ASP A 137 -7.65 3.29 3.24
CA ASP A 137 -7.12 2.94 1.93
C ASP A 137 -6.20 1.70 2.01
N PHE A 138 -5.38 1.60 3.06
CA PHE A 138 -4.52 0.43 3.29
C PHE A 138 -5.33 -0.86 3.41
N VAL A 139 -6.42 -0.86 4.20
CA VAL A 139 -7.28 -2.04 4.37
C VAL A 139 -7.82 -2.51 3.02
N ALA A 140 -8.39 -1.59 2.23
CA ALA A 140 -8.95 -1.94 0.91
C ALA A 140 -7.87 -2.51 -0.03
N ASN A 141 -6.68 -1.92 -0.05
CA ASN A 141 -5.57 -2.36 -0.89
C ASN A 141 -5.01 -3.72 -0.42
N ALA A 142 -4.85 -3.91 0.90
CA ALA A 142 -4.35 -5.15 1.49
C ALA A 142 -5.32 -6.33 1.24
N GLU A 143 -6.63 -6.11 1.42
CA GLU A 143 -7.64 -7.13 1.10
C GLU A 143 -7.59 -7.55 -0.37
N ALA A 144 -7.46 -6.60 -1.28
CA ALA A 144 -7.32 -6.89 -2.70
C ALA A 144 -6.02 -7.65 -3.01
N ALA A 145 -4.89 -7.25 -2.42
CA ALA A 145 -3.59 -7.89 -2.64
C ALA A 145 -3.56 -9.32 -2.09
N ILE A 146 -4.07 -9.55 -0.87
CA ILE A 146 -4.15 -10.88 -0.25
C ILE A 146 -5.11 -11.77 -1.04
N GLY A 147 -6.29 -11.27 -1.40
CA GLY A 147 -7.28 -12.01 -2.19
C GLY A 147 -6.75 -12.42 -3.56
N ALA A 148 -5.97 -11.58 -4.22
CA ALA A 148 -5.34 -11.89 -5.49
C ALA A 148 -4.28 -13.02 -5.37
N ARG A 149 -3.58 -13.12 -4.24
CA ARG A 149 -2.62 -14.21 -3.96
C ARG A 149 -3.32 -15.53 -3.64
N ALA A 150 -4.49 -15.48 -2.97
CA ALA A 150 -5.27 -16.65 -2.60
C ALA A 150 -6.04 -17.25 -3.80
N ALA A 151 -6.28 -16.47 -4.86
CA ALA A 151 -6.88 -16.99 -6.07
C ALA A 151 -5.94 -18.04 -6.70
N PRO A 152 -6.38 -19.30 -6.94
CA PRO A 152 -5.55 -20.28 -7.61
C PRO A 152 -5.16 -19.66 -8.95
N ALA A 153 -3.86 -19.62 -9.24
CA ALA A 153 -3.39 -19.32 -10.58
C ALA A 153 -4.14 -20.27 -11.52
N ALA A 154 -4.99 -19.72 -12.36
CA ALA A 154 -5.58 -20.50 -13.43
C ALA A 154 -4.42 -20.95 -14.28
N VAL A 155 -3.92 -22.15 -14.00
CA VAL A 155 -2.96 -22.87 -14.82
C VAL A 155 -3.73 -23.17 -16.11
N GLY A 156 -3.62 -22.25 -17.06
CA GLY A 156 -3.91 -22.57 -18.44
C GLY A 156 -2.89 -23.64 -18.82
N GLU A 157 -3.25 -24.90 -18.64
CA GLU A 157 -2.65 -26.01 -19.36
C GLU A 157 -2.81 -25.70 -20.86
N VAL A 158 -1.82 -25.03 -21.42
CA VAL A 158 -1.62 -25.10 -22.86
C VAL A 158 -0.96 -26.46 -23.09
N GLU A 159 -1.81 -27.49 -23.25
CA GLU A 159 -1.42 -28.72 -23.93
C GLU A 159 -0.81 -28.34 -25.27
N ARG A 160 0.52 -28.48 -25.35
CA ARG A 160 1.23 -28.47 -26.63
C ARG A 160 0.79 -29.66 -27.43
N ALA A 161 -0.28 -29.53 -28.18
CA ALA A 161 -0.49 -30.36 -29.36
C ALA A 161 0.54 -29.94 -30.40
N VAL A 162 1.62 -30.70 -30.49
CA VAL A 162 2.51 -30.73 -31.63
C VAL A 162 1.71 -31.30 -32.79
N ASN A 163 1.30 -30.47 -33.77
CA ASN A 163 1.36 -30.82 -35.18
C ASN A 163 0.76 -29.69 -36.04
N GLY A 164 1.51 -29.26 -37.05
CA GLY A 164 1.01 -28.65 -38.27
C GLY A 164 1.03 -27.13 -38.34
N ALA A 165 2.12 -26.55 -38.85
CA ALA A 165 2.09 -25.20 -39.42
C ALA A 165 1.12 -25.14 -40.63
N PRO A 166 0.42 -23.97 -40.82
CA PRO A 166 0.94 -23.04 -41.81
C PRO A 166 0.79 -21.53 -41.50
N ALA A 167 1.81 -20.81 -41.94
CA ALA A 167 1.85 -19.41 -42.38
C ALA A 167 1.11 -18.30 -41.59
N ALA A 168 1.93 -17.45 -41.02
CA ALA A 168 1.61 -16.14 -40.43
C ALA A 168 0.88 -15.20 -41.40
N ARG A 169 -0.18 -14.54 -40.87
CA ARG A 169 -0.67 -13.27 -41.40
C ARG A 169 -0.55 -12.21 -40.26
N PRO A 170 0.09 -11.05 -40.49
CA PRO A 170 0.20 -10.01 -39.48
C PRO A 170 -1.15 -9.29 -39.34
N ILE A 171 -1.73 -9.34 -38.14
CA ILE A 171 -2.91 -8.54 -37.82
C ILE A 171 -2.42 -7.18 -37.36
N GLY A 172 -2.65 -6.16 -38.18
CA GLY A 172 -2.25 -4.78 -37.92
C GLY A 172 -2.89 -4.20 -36.68
N GLY A 173 -2.05 -3.76 -35.72
CA GLY A 173 -2.44 -3.14 -34.45
C GLY A 173 -3.15 -1.77 -34.54
N LEU A 174 -3.59 -1.35 -35.73
CA LEU A 174 -4.24 -0.04 -35.93
C LEU A 174 -5.77 -0.11 -35.82
N ALA A 175 -6.38 -1.30 -35.85
CA ALA A 175 -7.84 -1.45 -35.73
C ALA A 175 -8.37 -1.40 -34.30
N LEU A 176 -7.54 -1.70 -33.28
CA LEU A 176 -7.91 -1.69 -31.86
C LEU A 176 -7.91 -0.27 -31.23
N LEU A 177 -7.12 0.65 -31.78
CA LEU A 177 -7.08 2.05 -31.31
C LEU A 177 -8.29 2.89 -31.79
N LEU A 178 -8.90 2.52 -32.91
CA LEU A 178 -10.06 3.26 -33.46
C LEU A 178 -11.39 2.91 -32.77
N THR A 179 -11.52 1.75 -32.13
CA THR A 179 -12.74 1.37 -31.39
C THR A 179 -12.77 2.00 -29.99
N ALA A 180 -11.63 2.20 -29.34
CA ALA A 180 -11.57 2.89 -28.04
C ALA A 180 -11.88 4.39 -28.15
N PHE A 181 -11.49 5.03 -29.25
CA PHE A 181 -11.75 6.47 -29.47
C PHE A 181 -13.21 6.80 -29.81
N ARG A 182 -13.94 5.87 -30.42
CA ARG A 182 -15.38 6.07 -30.75
C ARG A 182 -16.30 5.98 -29.52
N GLY A 183 -15.89 5.28 -28.44
CA GLY A 183 -16.62 5.19 -27.17
C GLY A 183 -16.57 6.49 -26.37
N LEU A 184 -15.42 7.15 -26.39
CA LEU A 184 -15.20 8.38 -25.61
C LEU A 184 -15.92 9.61 -26.19
N PHE A 185 -16.07 9.68 -27.52
CA PHE A 185 -16.73 10.82 -28.17
C PHE A 185 -18.27 10.78 -28.07
N LYS A 186 -18.85 9.59 -27.84
CA LYS A 186 -20.32 9.45 -27.74
C LYS A 186 -20.87 9.84 -26.36
N SER A 187 -20.03 9.90 -25.31
CA SER A 187 -20.45 10.30 -23.97
C SER A 187 -20.40 11.82 -23.76
N LEU A 188 -19.63 12.57 -24.57
CA LEU A 188 -19.51 14.03 -24.44
C LEU A 188 -20.64 14.81 -25.11
N PHE A 189 -21.36 14.21 -26.06
CA PHE A 189 -22.42 14.91 -26.83
C PHE A 189 -23.87 14.58 -26.40
N ARG A 190 -24.06 13.93 -25.25
CA ARG A 190 -25.41 13.59 -24.74
C ARG A 190 -25.84 14.39 -23.51
N ARG A 191 -25.29 15.60 -23.33
CA ARG A 191 -25.69 16.52 -22.23
C ARG A 191 -25.87 17.92 -22.73
N THR A 192 -26.77 18.11 -23.71
CA THR A 192 -27.43 19.37 -23.99
C THR A 192 -28.66 19.11 -24.87
N ALA A 193 -29.77 18.85 -24.26
CA ALA A 193 -31.14 19.15 -24.68
C ALA A 193 -32.05 18.98 -23.47
#